data_3a31cd81b03505bb34b10b7f7e0a8d97
#
_entry.id   3a31cd81b03505bb34b10b7f7e0a8d97
#
_cell.length_a   1.000
_cell.length_b   1.000
_cell.length_c   1.000
_cell.angle_alpha   90.00
_cell.angle_beta   90.00
_cell.angle_gamma   90.00
#
_symmetry.space_group_name_H-M   'P 1'
#
loop_
_entity.id
_entity.type
_entity.pdbx_description
1 polymer ?
#
loop_
_entity_poly.entity_id
_entity_poly.type
_entity_poly.pdbx_seq_one_letter_code
_entity_poly.pdbx_strand_id
1 'polypeptide(L)'
;MGASISCSLFEKFSTALHWFTEIKSGNENILHYLDDFLFGAEVNTSTCKETLDTFRDICSMWGVPLAEDKAVEPVEVLTFLGIEFDTIRMELRLPKEKLIAKNHILTIFMHSKKISLRQLQSLIGLLNFACQVVAPWQSLLQETH
;
A
#
# COMPACT_ATOMS: atom_id res chain seq x y z
N MET A 1 -16.11 -2.62 -21.18
CA MET A 1 -15.76 -4.04 -20.89
C MET A 1 -14.24 -4.34 -20.86
N GLY A 2 -13.35 -3.50 -21.36
CA GLY A 2 -11.91 -3.76 -21.39
C GLY A 2 -11.15 -3.67 -20.05
N ALA A 3 -11.53 -2.76 -19.17
CA ALA A 3 -10.78 -2.46 -17.94
C ALA A 3 -10.75 -3.61 -16.91
N SER A 4 -11.81 -4.37 -16.76
CA SER A 4 -11.91 -5.44 -15.75
C SER A 4 -11.04 -6.66 -16.08
N ILE A 5 -10.98 -7.05 -17.35
CA ILE A 5 -10.14 -8.19 -17.80
C ILE A 5 -8.67 -7.83 -17.72
N SER A 6 -8.31 -6.59 -18.03
CA SER A 6 -6.93 -6.10 -17.99
C SER A 6 -6.37 -6.13 -16.55
N CYS A 7 -7.12 -5.64 -15.55
CA CYS A 7 -6.70 -5.70 -14.15
C CYS A 7 -6.52 -7.15 -13.66
N SER A 8 -7.44 -8.04 -14.00
CA SER A 8 -7.34 -9.45 -13.60
C SER A 8 -6.16 -10.17 -14.24
N LEU A 9 -5.83 -9.85 -15.50
CA LEU A 9 -4.66 -10.43 -16.17
C LEU A 9 -3.36 -9.89 -15.57
N PHE A 10 -3.33 -8.59 -15.28
CA PHE A 10 -2.17 -7.95 -14.68
C PHE A 10 -1.90 -8.49 -13.28
N GLU A 11 -2.94 -8.69 -12.47
CA GLU A 11 -2.81 -9.30 -11.14
C GLU A 11 -2.23 -10.71 -11.18
N LYS A 12 -2.63 -11.53 -12.14
CA LYS A 12 -2.03 -12.85 -12.33
C LYS A 12 -0.54 -12.78 -12.67
N PHE A 13 -0.16 -11.80 -13.48
CA PHE A 13 1.22 -11.55 -13.84
C PHE A 13 2.05 -11.10 -12.62
N SER A 14 1.52 -10.15 -11.83
CA SER A 14 2.15 -9.69 -10.59
C SER A 14 2.28 -10.81 -9.56
N THR A 15 1.27 -11.69 -9.46
CA THR A 15 1.32 -12.89 -8.63
C THR A 15 2.45 -13.84 -9.07
N ALA A 16 2.65 -14.03 -10.38
CA ALA A 16 3.75 -14.83 -10.88
C ALA A 16 5.11 -14.20 -10.55
N LEU A 17 5.27 -12.88 -10.72
CA LEU A 17 6.48 -12.15 -10.33
C LEU A 17 6.78 -12.29 -8.84
N HIS A 18 5.76 -12.14 -7.99
CA HIS A 18 5.86 -12.34 -6.54
C HIS A 18 6.40 -13.74 -6.24
N TRP A 19 5.74 -14.77 -6.74
CA TRP A 19 6.12 -16.18 -6.51
C TRP A 19 7.54 -16.49 -6.97
N PHE A 20 7.94 -16.01 -8.15
CA PHE A 20 9.31 -16.22 -8.64
C PHE A 20 10.35 -15.50 -7.78
N THR A 21 10.03 -14.30 -7.32
CA THR A 21 10.93 -13.54 -6.43
C THR A 21 11.09 -14.25 -5.10
N GLU A 22 9.98 -14.70 -4.51
CA GLU A 22 9.96 -15.47 -3.26
C GLU A 22 10.84 -16.72 -3.35
N ILE A 23 10.65 -17.55 -4.39
CA ILE A 23 11.45 -18.77 -4.59
C ILE A 23 12.93 -18.46 -4.79
N LYS A 24 13.27 -17.45 -5.60
CA LYS A 24 14.66 -17.15 -5.92
C LYS A 24 15.40 -16.48 -4.77
N SER A 25 14.76 -15.58 -4.03
CA SER A 25 15.36 -14.89 -2.90
C SER A 25 15.29 -15.67 -1.60
N GLY A 26 14.36 -16.62 -1.48
CA GLY A 26 14.06 -17.32 -0.23
C GLY A 26 13.39 -16.43 0.83
N ASN A 27 12.93 -15.24 0.45
CA ASN A 27 12.26 -14.31 1.34
C ASN A 27 10.74 -14.37 1.13
N GLU A 28 10.01 -14.79 2.15
CA GLU A 28 8.54 -14.89 2.15
C GLU A 28 7.85 -13.57 2.51
N ASN A 29 8.59 -12.57 2.98
CA ASN A 29 8.04 -11.28 3.40
C ASN A 29 7.90 -10.32 2.21
N ILE A 30 7.08 -10.71 1.25
CA ILE A 30 6.78 -9.95 0.04
C ILE A 30 5.29 -9.65 0.02
N LEU A 31 4.92 -8.40 -0.19
CA LEU A 31 3.55 -7.98 -0.47
C LEU A 31 3.50 -7.34 -1.85
N HIS A 32 2.41 -7.57 -2.57
CA HIS A 32 2.16 -6.82 -3.80
C HIS A 32 0.69 -6.40 -3.89
N TYR A 33 0.48 -5.31 -4.60
CA TYR A 33 -0.83 -4.84 -5.00
C TYR A 33 -0.72 -4.29 -6.42
N LEU A 34 -1.21 -5.05 -7.38
CA LEU A 34 -1.02 -4.78 -8.81
C LEU A 34 0.46 -4.60 -9.15
N ASP A 35 0.89 -3.39 -9.48
CA ASP A 35 2.24 -3.00 -9.88
C ASP A 35 3.15 -2.56 -8.73
N ASP A 36 2.59 -2.36 -7.54
CA ASP A 36 3.35 -1.95 -6.36
C ASP A 36 3.82 -3.17 -5.56
N PHE A 37 5.12 -3.27 -5.31
CA PHE A 37 5.73 -4.34 -4.52
C PHE A 37 6.41 -3.78 -3.27
N LEU A 38 6.26 -4.49 -2.15
CA LEU A 38 6.91 -4.20 -0.88
C LEU A 38 7.66 -5.42 -0.39
N PHE A 39 8.94 -5.24 -0.06
CA PHE A 39 9.80 -6.27 0.48
C PHE A 39 10.13 -5.97 1.94
N GLY A 40 9.98 -6.95 2.81
CA GLY A 40 10.35 -6.87 4.22
C GLY A 40 11.45 -7.85 4.57
N ALA A 41 12.25 -7.51 5.57
CA ALA A 41 13.26 -8.40 6.14
C ALA A 41 13.62 -7.99 7.56
N GLU A 42 14.31 -8.88 8.27
CA GLU A 42 14.82 -8.57 9.59
C GLU A 42 15.90 -7.47 9.56
N VAL A 43 15.91 -6.68 10.62
CA VAL A 43 16.86 -5.60 10.82
C VAL A 43 18.31 -6.15 10.82
N ASN A 44 19.24 -5.37 10.26
CA ASN A 44 20.66 -5.74 10.12
C ASN A 44 20.94 -6.97 9.23
N THR A 45 20.03 -7.34 8.34
CA THR A 45 20.27 -8.34 7.30
C THR A 45 20.35 -7.69 5.92
N SER A 46 21.05 -8.34 4.97
CA SER A 46 21.07 -7.94 3.56
C SER A 46 19.84 -8.43 2.78
N THR A 47 18.99 -9.23 3.40
CA THR A 47 17.88 -9.96 2.77
C THR A 47 16.95 -9.05 1.99
N CYS A 48 16.56 -7.89 2.54
CA CYS A 48 15.68 -6.95 1.85
C CYS A 48 16.29 -6.43 0.56
N LYS A 49 17.57 -6.08 0.58
CA LYS A 49 18.30 -5.62 -0.60
C LYS A 49 18.50 -6.74 -1.62
N GLU A 50 18.89 -7.92 -1.19
CA GLU A 50 19.06 -9.11 -2.05
C GLU A 50 17.74 -9.50 -2.73
N THR A 51 16.61 -9.37 -2.01
CA THR A 51 15.28 -9.59 -2.58
C THR A 51 14.95 -8.57 -3.65
N LEU A 52 15.22 -7.28 -3.40
CA LEU A 52 15.02 -6.20 -4.36
C LEU A 52 15.88 -6.39 -5.61
N ASP A 53 17.15 -6.74 -5.46
CA ASP A 53 18.05 -7.00 -6.57
C ASP A 53 17.60 -8.23 -7.38
N THR A 54 17.18 -9.30 -6.70
CA THR A 54 16.58 -10.49 -7.33
C THR A 54 15.32 -10.14 -8.13
N PHE A 55 14.46 -9.29 -7.59
CA PHE A 55 13.27 -8.81 -8.29
C PHE A 55 13.63 -8.01 -9.56
N ARG A 56 14.61 -7.11 -9.46
CA ARG A 56 15.13 -6.34 -10.62
C ARG A 56 15.66 -7.26 -11.72
N ASP A 57 16.42 -8.28 -11.33
CA ASP A 57 16.96 -9.28 -12.27
C ASP A 57 15.85 -10.06 -12.99
N ILE A 58 14.81 -10.50 -12.27
CA ILE A 58 13.66 -11.18 -12.84
C ILE A 58 12.93 -10.26 -13.82
N CYS A 59 12.67 -9.02 -13.42
CA CYS A 59 12.02 -8.03 -14.28
C CYS A 59 12.82 -7.76 -15.55
N SER A 60 14.14 -7.60 -15.43
CA SER A 60 15.04 -7.43 -16.57
C SER A 60 15.00 -8.64 -17.50
N MET A 61 15.05 -9.87 -16.96
CA MET A 61 15.01 -11.11 -17.72
C MET A 61 13.67 -11.28 -18.47
N TRP A 62 12.56 -10.82 -17.88
CA TRP A 62 11.23 -10.92 -18.48
C TRP A 62 10.85 -9.71 -19.34
N GLY A 63 11.72 -8.70 -19.43
CA GLY A 63 11.47 -7.47 -20.18
C GLY A 63 10.39 -6.58 -19.53
N VAL A 64 10.23 -6.67 -18.22
CA VAL A 64 9.30 -5.83 -17.46
C VAL A 64 9.96 -4.50 -17.13
N PRO A 65 9.41 -3.38 -17.62
CA PRO A 65 9.97 -2.07 -17.30
C PRO A 65 9.72 -1.72 -15.83
N LEU A 66 10.77 -1.33 -15.11
CA LEU A 66 10.69 -0.84 -13.75
C LEU A 66 10.80 0.69 -13.73
N ALA A 67 10.03 1.34 -12.86
CA ALA A 67 10.14 2.75 -12.57
C ALA A 67 11.22 2.96 -11.50
N GLU A 68 12.49 2.93 -11.91
CA GLU A 68 13.65 3.03 -11.00
C GLU A 68 13.65 4.35 -10.19
N ASP A 69 13.05 5.41 -10.74
CA ASP A 69 12.87 6.68 -10.05
C ASP A 69 11.91 6.61 -8.86
N LYS A 70 11.08 5.55 -8.78
CA LYS A 70 10.17 5.28 -7.67
C LYS A 70 10.65 4.15 -6.76
N ALA A 71 11.67 3.41 -7.18
CA ALA A 71 12.23 2.34 -6.37
C ALA A 71 12.94 2.95 -5.14
N VAL A 72 12.61 2.45 -3.97
CA VAL A 72 13.20 2.88 -2.70
C VAL A 72 14.09 1.76 -2.19
N GLU A 73 15.34 2.11 -1.88
CA GLU A 73 16.26 1.19 -1.21
C GLU A 73 15.76 0.88 0.22
N PRO A 74 16.25 -0.20 0.86
CA PRO A 74 15.79 -0.59 2.19
C PRO A 74 15.87 0.55 3.20
N VAL A 75 14.73 0.86 3.83
CA VAL A 75 14.58 1.91 4.83
C VAL A 75 13.68 1.42 5.97
N GLU A 76 13.80 2.04 7.13
CA GLU A 76 13.02 1.67 8.31
C GLU A 76 11.64 2.32 8.34
N VAL A 77 11.45 3.40 7.61
CA VAL A 77 10.16 4.10 7.47
C VAL A 77 9.85 4.30 6.00
N LEU A 78 8.73 3.75 5.54
CA LEU A 78 8.32 3.77 4.13
C LEU A 78 6.83 4.01 4.00
N THR A 79 6.44 4.81 3.01
CA THR A 79 5.02 4.92 2.61
C THR A 79 4.71 3.96 1.46
N PHE A 80 3.82 3.01 1.70
CA PHE A 80 3.32 2.07 0.70
C PHE A 80 1.79 2.13 0.63
N LEU A 81 1.23 2.25 -0.56
CA LEU A 81 -0.21 2.42 -0.80
C LEU A 81 -0.86 3.53 0.04
N GLY A 82 -0.06 4.53 0.39
CA GLY A 82 -0.52 5.68 1.15
C GLY A 82 -0.63 5.48 2.67
N ILE A 83 -0.11 4.38 3.17
CA ILE A 83 0.09 4.06 4.58
C ILE A 83 1.60 4.12 4.86
N GLU A 84 1.99 4.79 5.94
CA GLU A 84 3.38 4.85 6.39
C GLU A 84 3.63 3.69 7.35
N PHE A 85 4.59 2.84 6.98
CA PHE A 85 5.11 1.73 7.77
C PHE A 85 6.33 2.23 8.55
N ASP A 86 6.27 2.24 9.87
CA ASP A 86 7.38 2.56 10.75
C ASP A 86 7.83 1.29 11.48
N THR A 87 8.90 0.67 10.99
CA THR A 87 9.40 -0.59 11.55
C THR A 87 10.16 -0.40 12.85
N ILE A 88 10.63 0.82 13.16
CA ILE A 88 11.27 1.12 14.44
C ILE A 88 10.25 1.11 15.57
N ARG A 89 9.09 1.73 15.33
CA ARG A 89 7.99 1.82 16.30
C ARG A 89 7.01 0.66 16.20
N MET A 90 7.14 -0.16 15.15
CA MET A 90 6.21 -1.25 14.84
C MET A 90 4.77 -0.75 14.74
N GLU A 91 4.57 0.35 14.01
CA GLU A 91 3.26 0.97 13.82
C GLU A 91 2.98 1.32 12.36
N LEU A 92 1.70 1.32 12.02
CA LEU A 92 1.16 1.84 10.76
C LEU A 92 0.52 3.19 11.05
N ARG A 93 0.81 4.20 10.23
CA ARG A 93 0.21 5.52 10.39
C ARG A 93 -0.13 6.17 9.05
N LEU A 94 -1.01 7.13 9.10
CA LEU A 94 -1.27 7.97 7.93
C LEU A 94 -0.19 9.04 7.83
N PRO A 95 0.38 9.26 6.61
CA PRO A 95 1.29 10.37 6.39
C PRO A 95 0.67 11.71 6.84
N LYS A 96 1.48 12.57 7.47
CA LYS A 96 1.01 13.85 8.04
C LYS A 96 0.26 14.72 7.04
N GLU A 97 0.69 14.74 5.79
CA GLU A 97 0.06 15.49 4.70
C GLU A 97 -1.38 15.01 4.44
N LYS A 98 -1.59 13.68 4.46
CA LYS A 98 -2.92 13.09 4.33
C LYS A 98 -3.80 13.38 5.54
N LEU A 99 -3.23 13.43 6.74
CA LEU A 99 -3.96 13.81 7.96
C LEU A 99 -4.45 15.26 7.90
N ILE A 100 -3.61 16.18 7.45
CA ILE A 100 -3.97 17.61 7.31
C ILE A 100 -5.10 17.79 6.30
N ALA A 101 -4.97 17.16 5.12
CA ALA A 101 -6.02 17.21 4.09
C ALA A 101 -7.35 16.61 4.58
N LYS A 102 -7.30 15.53 5.36
CA LYS A 102 -8.47 14.89 5.95
C LYS A 102 -9.14 15.75 7.00
N ASN A 103 -8.38 16.37 7.89
CA ASN A 103 -8.91 17.28 8.90
C ASN A 103 -9.61 18.48 8.25
N HIS A 104 -9.08 19.02 7.18
CA HIS A 104 -9.71 20.10 6.43
C HIS A 104 -11.09 19.68 5.86
N ILE A 105 -11.16 18.50 5.24
CA ILE A 105 -12.42 17.95 4.72
C ILE A 105 -13.43 17.77 5.86
N LEU A 106 -13.05 17.13 6.97
CA LEU A 106 -13.91 16.94 8.14
C LEU A 106 -14.43 18.26 8.69
N THR A 107 -13.58 19.29 8.79
CA THR A 107 -13.97 20.62 9.25
C THR A 107 -15.03 21.24 8.34
N ILE A 108 -14.88 21.15 7.02
CA ILE A 108 -15.88 21.61 6.06
C ILE A 108 -17.22 20.89 6.29
N PHE A 109 -17.19 19.57 6.50
CA PHE A 109 -18.40 18.78 6.73
C PHE A 109 -19.12 19.17 8.03
N MET A 110 -18.37 19.37 9.12
CA MET A 110 -18.95 19.76 10.42
C MET A 110 -19.68 21.12 10.37
N HIS A 111 -19.26 22.02 9.48
CA HIS A 111 -19.86 23.34 9.34
C HIS A 111 -20.91 23.44 8.21
N SER A 112 -21.09 22.38 7.43
CA SER A 112 -22.02 22.38 6.29
C SER A 112 -23.42 21.94 6.69
N LYS A 113 -24.44 22.78 6.45
CA LYS A 113 -25.85 22.46 6.70
C LYS A 113 -26.45 21.50 5.64
N LYS A 114 -25.83 21.40 4.48
CA LYS A 114 -26.26 20.53 3.37
C LYS A 114 -25.03 19.91 2.73
N ILE A 115 -25.08 18.63 2.45
CA ILE A 115 -23.98 17.83 1.87
C ILE A 115 -24.53 17.16 0.63
N SER A 116 -23.78 17.21 -0.47
CA SER A 116 -24.12 16.45 -1.69
C SER A 116 -23.76 14.98 -1.52
N LEU A 117 -24.46 14.11 -2.25
CA LEU A 117 -24.16 12.66 -2.26
C LEU A 117 -22.68 12.36 -2.60
N ARG A 118 -22.14 13.09 -3.57
CA ARG A 118 -20.74 12.93 -3.98
C ARG A 118 -19.74 13.29 -2.87
N GLN A 119 -20.04 14.35 -2.11
CA GLN A 119 -19.24 14.73 -0.95
C GLN A 119 -19.32 13.65 0.14
N LEU A 120 -20.51 13.13 0.42
CA LEU A 120 -20.69 12.05 1.41
C LEU A 120 -19.93 10.78 1.00
N GLN A 121 -19.99 10.37 -0.27
CA GLN A 121 -19.22 9.24 -0.79
C GLN A 121 -17.70 9.45 -0.64
N SER A 122 -17.21 10.66 -0.90
CA SER A 122 -15.80 11.02 -0.71
C SER A 122 -15.38 10.91 0.76
N LEU A 123 -16.24 11.38 1.68
CA LEU A 123 -16.00 11.29 3.12
C LEU A 123 -15.95 9.84 3.59
N ILE A 124 -16.92 9.02 3.18
CA ILE A 124 -16.98 7.59 3.54
C ILE A 124 -15.72 6.86 3.04
N GLY A 125 -15.31 7.09 1.79
CA GLY A 125 -14.10 6.50 1.25
C GLY A 125 -12.84 6.91 2.03
N LEU A 126 -12.78 8.17 2.45
CA LEU A 126 -11.71 8.70 3.28
C LEU A 126 -11.65 8.05 4.66
N LEU A 127 -12.80 7.89 5.31
CA LEU A 127 -12.91 7.27 6.63
C LEU A 127 -12.57 5.78 6.56
N ASN A 128 -13.08 5.05 5.57
CA ASN A 128 -12.76 3.64 5.36
C ASN A 128 -11.24 3.42 5.19
N PHE A 129 -10.57 4.29 4.43
CA PHE A 129 -9.12 4.21 4.30
C PHE A 129 -8.41 4.50 5.63
N ALA A 130 -8.88 5.46 6.41
CA ALA A 130 -8.31 5.76 7.72
C ALA A 130 -8.50 4.62 8.73
N CYS A 131 -9.63 3.90 8.66
CA CYS A 131 -9.93 2.76 9.52
C CYS A 131 -8.95 1.58 9.34
N GLN A 132 -8.26 1.48 8.20
CA GLN A 132 -7.26 0.43 7.99
C GLN A 132 -6.02 0.61 8.88
N VAL A 133 -5.77 1.83 9.34
CA VAL A 133 -4.58 2.19 10.13
C VAL A 133 -4.91 2.39 11.61
N VAL A 134 -6.17 2.75 11.92
CA VAL A 134 -6.60 3.06 13.29
C VAL A 134 -7.42 1.90 13.83
N ALA A 135 -6.79 0.99 14.55
CA ALA A 135 -7.39 -0.22 15.12
C ALA A 135 -8.71 -0.03 15.91
N PRO A 136 -8.95 1.06 16.68
CA PRO A 136 -10.21 1.26 17.40
C PRO A 136 -11.45 1.37 16.51
N TRP A 137 -11.30 1.77 15.25
CA TRP A 137 -12.44 1.92 14.34
C TRP A 137 -12.94 0.61 13.74
N GLN A 138 -12.11 -0.41 13.69
CA GLN A 138 -12.51 -1.72 13.18
C GLN A 138 -13.53 -2.40 14.10
N SER A 139 -13.41 -2.23 15.42
CA SER A 139 -14.36 -2.75 16.40
C SER A 139 -15.73 -2.06 16.33
N LEU A 140 -15.77 -0.76 16.07
CA LEU A 140 -17.02 0.00 15.94
C LEU A 140 -17.83 -0.35 14.68
N LEU A 141 -17.16 -0.77 13.60
CA LEU A 141 -17.83 -1.18 12.36
C LEU A 141 -18.36 -2.64 12.43
N GLN A 142 -17.82 -3.46 13.32
CA GLN A 142 -18.28 -4.86 13.52
C GLN A 142 -19.50 -4.95 14.42
N GLU A 143 -19.79 -3.95 15.25
CA GLU A 143 -20.97 -3.93 16.13
C GLU A 143 -22.26 -3.47 15.44
N THR A 144 -22.23 -3.09 14.16
CA THR A 144 -23.39 -2.60 13.40
C THR A 144 -24.00 -3.63 12.42
N HIS A 145 -23.73 -4.91 12.61
CA HIS A 145 -24.35 -6.01 11.86
C HIS A 145 -25.13 -6.95 12.76
#